data_80d87e2c9e8f395ee90eb1a47cb9ec88
#
_entry.id   80d87e2c9e8f395ee90eb1a47cb9ec88
#
_cell.length_a   1.000
_cell.length_b   1.000
_cell.length_c   1.000
_cell.angle_alpha   90.00
_cell.angle_beta   90.00
_cell.angle_gamma   90.00
#
_symmetry.space_group_name_H-M   'P 1'
#
loop_
_entity.id
_entity.type
_entity.pdbx_description
1 polymer ?
#
loop_
_entity_poly.entity_id
_entity_poly.type
_entity_poly.pdbx_seq_one_letter_code
_entity_poly.pdbx_strand_id
1 'polypeptide(L)'
;GGEEFLLVLFGAEREAAKEVVERIRERFRSERVAPIPYPLTLSAGIAGGEVPEGRETLEEGILKADYALLRAKETGRDRVTLA
;
A
#
# COMPACT_ATOMS: atom_id res chain seq x y z
N GLY A 1 -3.13 -16.83 -1.87
CA GLY A 1 -3.64 -15.88 -1.31
C GLY A 1 -3.01 -15.43 -0.02
N GLY A 2 -2.80 -14.27 0.16
CA GLY A 2 -2.36 -13.68 1.39
C GLY A 2 -3.49 -12.92 2.04
N GLU A 3 -3.13 -12.26 3.10
CA GLU A 3 -4.02 -11.36 3.79
C GLU A 3 -3.90 -10.00 3.11
N GLU A 4 -5.03 -9.38 2.81
CA GLU A 4 -5.07 -8.03 2.28
C GLU A 4 -5.82 -7.14 3.25
N PHE A 5 -5.29 -5.94 3.44
CA PHE A 5 -5.87 -4.96 4.35
C PHE A 5 -6.14 -3.67 3.60
N LEU A 6 -7.23 -3.02 3.95
CA LEU A 6 -7.54 -1.69 3.46
C LEU A 6 -7.25 -0.69 4.57
N LEU A 7 -6.42 0.29 4.26
CA LEU A 7 -6.11 1.37 5.19
C LEU A 7 -6.62 2.68 4.59
N VAL A 8 -7.43 3.42 5.33
CA VAL A 8 -7.96 4.69 4.88
C VAL A 8 -7.31 5.80 5.70
N LEU A 9 -6.64 6.71 5.01
CA LEU A 9 -5.95 7.84 5.65
C LEU A 9 -6.66 9.14 5.25
N PHE A 10 -7.38 9.72 6.18
CA PHE A 10 -8.10 10.96 5.93
C PHE A 10 -7.15 12.15 5.94
N GLY A 11 -7.34 13.06 5.00
CA GLY A 11 -6.55 14.27 4.93
C GLY A 11 -5.12 14.10 4.45
N ALA A 12 -4.77 12.93 3.96
CA ALA A 12 -3.42 12.66 3.45
C ALA A 12 -3.44 12.61 1.93
N GLU A 13 -2.48 13.26 1.32
CA GLU A 13 -2.25 13.12 -0.12
C GLU A 13 -1.50 11.81 -0.39
N ARG A 14 -1.48 11.38 -1.65
CA ARG A 14 -0.86 10.11 -2.03
C ARG A 14 0.59 9.99 -1.58
N GLU A 15 1.35 11.05 -1.77
CA GLU A 15 2.77 11.06 -1.41
C GLU A 15 2.97 10.96 0.09
N ALA A 16 2.14 11.63 0.88
CA ALA A 16 2.17 11.52 2.34
C ALA A 16 1.77 10.13 2.79
N ALA A 17 0.75 9.56 2.16
CA ALA A 17 0.33 8.19 2.45
C ALA A 17 1.45 7.20 2.11
N LYS A 18 2.15 7.43 1.01
CA LYS A 18 3.28 6.60 0.63
C LYS A 18 4.36 6.61 1.70
N GLU A 19 4.69 7.77 2.25
CA GLU A 19 5.68 7.88 3.32
C GLU A 19 5.29 7.07 4.55
N VAL A 20 4.02 7.13 4.93
CA VAL A 20 3.51 6.36 6.07
C VAL A 20 3.64 4.87 5.79
N VAL A 21 3.20 4.43 4.62
CA VAL A 21 3.24 3.01 4.26
C VAL A 21 4.68 2.53 4.11
N GLU A 22 5.57 3.36 3.58
CA GLU A 22 6.99 3.03 3.51
C GLU A 22 7.60 2.79 4.89
N ARG A 23 7.22 3.60 5.88
CA ARG A 23 7.69 3.38 7.26
C ARG A 23 7.16 2.07 7.82
N ILE A 24 5.91 1.76 7.54
CA ILE A 24 5.32 0.49 7.97
C ILE A 24 6.08 -0.67 7.32
N ARG A 25 6.35 -0.56 6.02
CA ARG A 25 7.07 -1.59 5.29
C ARG A 25 8.47 -1.82 5.86
N GLU A 26 9.20 -0.74 6.14
CA GLU A 26 10.53 -0.83 6.73
C GLU A 26 10.51 -1.47 8.12
N ARG A 27 9.54 -1.08 8.95
CA ARG A 27 9.39 -1.67 10.28
C ARG A 27 9.06 -3.15 10.19
N PHE A 28 8.16 -3.49 9.28
CA PHE A 28 7.73 -4.87 9.09
C PHE A 28 8.91 -5.75 8.68
N ARG A 29 9.72 -5.24 7.77
CA ARG A 29 10.88 -5.96 7.26
C ARG A 29 12.00 -6.09 8.30
N SER A 30 12.17 -5.08 9.14
CA SER A 30 13.28 -5.05 10.11
C SER A 30 13.00 -5.85 11.38
N GLU A 31 11.74 -6.11 11.69
CA GLU A 31 11.38 -6.86 12.89
C GLU A 31 11.33 -8.35 12.61
N ARG A 32 11.74 -9.13 13.60
CA ARG A 32 11.64 -10.59 13.53
C ARG A 32 10.46 -11.05 14.34
N VAL A 33 9.67 -11.93 13.75
CA VAL A 33 8.53 -12.55 14.42
C VAL A 33 8.92 -14.01 14.67
N ALA A 34 9.25 -14.32 15.92
CA ALA A 34 9.60 -15.69 16.28
C ALA A 34 8.37 -16.59 16.14
N PRO A 35 8.49 -17.83 15.62
CA PRO A 35 9.72 -18.53 15.28
C PRO A 35 10.16 -18.39 13.81
N ILE A 36 9.67 -17.38 13.10
CA ILE A 36 9.99 -17.22 11.68
C ILE A 36 11.46 -16.78 11.53
N PRO A 37 12.29 -17.55 10.81
CA PRO A 37 13.72 -17.27 10.76
C PRO A 37 14.14 -16.27 9.68
N TYR A 38 13.20 -15.70 8.95
CA TYR A 38 13.48 -14.73 7.89
C TYR A 38 12.61 -13.49 8.05
N PRO A 39 13.01 -12.35 7.49
CA PRO A 39 12.17 -11.16 7.54
C PRO A 39 10.90 -11.34 6.71
N LEU A 40 9.82 -10.80 7.23
CA LEU A 40 8.58 -10.70 6.47
C LEU A 40 8.60 -9.41 5.69
N THR A 41 7.97 -9.42 4.52
CA THR A 41 7.86 -8.22 3.70
C THR A 41 6.40 -7.95 3.38
N LEU A 42 6.12 -6.72 2.98
CA LEU A 42 4.80 -6.39 2.49
C LEU A 42 4.89 -5.61 1.18
N SER A 43 3.87 -5.74 0.39
CA SER A 43 3.69 -4.96 -0.82
C SER A 43 2.43 -4.12 -0.66
N ALA A 44 2.40 -2.94 -1.23
CA ALA A 44 1.26 -2.05 -1.08
C ALA A 44 0.97 -1.31 -2.38
N GLY A 45 -0.31 -1.05 -2.60
CA GLY A 45 -0.77 -0.18 -3.66
C GLY A 45 -1.54 0.97 -3.03
N ILE A 46 -1.32 2.17 -3.51
CA ILE A 46 -1.93 3.38 -2.96
C ILE A 46 -2.68 4.12 -4.05
N ALA A 47 -3.91 4.47 -3.76
CA ALA A 47 -4.71 5.34 -4.62
C ALA A 47 -5.33 6.44 -3.78
N GLY A 48 -5.72 7.52 -4.43
CA GLY A 48 -6.36 8.65 -3.77
C GLY A 48 -5.74 9.96 -4.15
N GLY A 49 -6.08 10.99 -3.40
CA GLY A 49 -5.66 12.35 -3.65
C GLY A 49 -6.83 13.23 -4.04
N GLU A 50 -6.55 14.48 -4.35
CA GLU A 50 -7.58 15.41 -4.79
C GLU A 50 -7.98 15.15 -6.23
N VAL A 51 -9.27 15.18 -6.47
CA VAL A 51 -9.83 15.10 -7.82
C VAL A 51 -10.46 16.45 -8.12
N PRO A 52 -9.88 17.26 -9.02
CA PRO A 52 -10.39 18.61 -9.30
C PRO A 52 -11.81 18.61 -9.82
N GLU A 53 -12.18 17.64 -10.63
CA GLU A 53 -13.51 17.54 -11.21
C GLU A 53 -14.11 16.18 -10.92
N GLY A 54 -15.32 16.20 -10.41
CA GLY A 54 -16.00 14.99 -10.03
C GLY A 54 -15.39 14.39 -8.78
N ARG A 55 -15.83 13.22 -8.46
CA ARG A 55 -15.36 12.49 -7.27
C ARG A 55 -15.09 11.06 -7.65
N GLU A 56 -13.92 10.62 -7.24
CA GLU A 56 -13.63 9.22 -7.30
C GLU A 56 -14.46 8.52 -6.23
N THR A 57 -15.18 7.48 -6.61
CA THR A 57 -15.91 6.69 -5.65
C THR A 57 -14.94 5.85 -4.83
N LEU A 58 -15.38 5.41 -3.66
CA LEU A 58 -14.59 4.51 -2.84
C LEU A 58 -14.23 3.23 -3.62
N GLU A 59 -15.19 2.71 -4.38
CA GLU A 59 -14.97 1.52 -5.18
C GLU A 59 -13.91 1.73 -6.24
N GLU A 60 -13.94 2.86 -6.93
CA GLU A 60 -12.92 3.19 -7.92
C GLU A 60 -11.54 3.33 -7.28
N GLY A 61 -11.48 3.95 -6.12
CA GLY A 61 -10.23 4.07 -5.38
C GLY A 61 -9.67 2.71 -4.98
N ILE A 62 -10.52 1.83 -4.49
CA ILE A 62 -10.10 0.48 -4.12
C ILE A 62 -9.58 -0.28 -5.34
N LEU A 63 -10.27 -0.19 -6.48
CA LEU A 63 -9.82 -0.84 -7.70
C LEU A 63 -8.46 -0.32 -8.16
N LYS A 64 -8.24 0.97 -8.08
CA LYS A 64 -6.94 1.57 -8.43
C LYS A 64 -5.84 1.11 -7.49
N ALA A 65 -6.13 1.06 -6.19
CA ALA A 65 -5.17 0.59 -5.22
C ALA A 65 -4.83 -0.89 -5.43
N ASP A 66 -5.84 -1.70 -5.73
CA ASP A 66 -5.64 -3.12 -6.05
C ASP A 66 -4.75 -3.30 -7.28
N TYR A 67 -4.97 -2.49 -8.31
CA TYR A 67 -4.16 -2.56 -9.51
C TYR A 67 -2.70 -2.18 -9.20
N ALA A 68 -2.51 -1.14 -8.40
CA ALA A 68 -1.17 -0.73 -7.98
C ALA A 68 -0.50 -1.81 -7.13
N LEU A 69 -1.26 -2.47 -6.26
CA LEU A 69 -0.76 -3.58 -5.47
C LEU A 69 -0.32 -4.75 -6.36
N LEU A 70 -1.11 -5.07 -7.37
CA LEU A 70 -0.74 -6.11 -8.32
C LEU A 70 0.58 -5.77 -9.00
N ARG A 71 0.77 -4.52 -9.40
CA ARG A 71 2.02 -4.07 -10.00
C ARG A 71 3.19 -4.20 -9.04
N ALA A 72 2.99 -3.87 -7.76
CA ALA A 72 4.03 -4.05 -6.76
C ALA A 72 4.44 -5.52 -6.65
N LYS A 73 3.47 -6.42 -6.66
CA LYS A 73 3.73 -7.86 -6.61
C LYS A 73 4.45 -8.38 -7.85
N GLU A 74 4.04 -7.88 -9.03
CA GLU A 74 4.63 -8.31 -10.29
C GLU A 74 6.04 -7.77 -10.51
N THR A 75 6.37 -6.65 -9.92
CA THR A 75 7.66 -5.99 -10.11
C THR A 75 8.69 -6.33 -9.03
N GLY A 76 8.39 -7.25 -8.14
CA GLY A 76 9.38 -7.75 -7.20
C GLY A 76 8.93 -7.84 -5.75
N ARG A 77 7.71 -7.42 -5.44
CA ARG A 77 7.18 -7.40 -4.08
C ARG A 77 8.01 -6.48 -3.16
N ASP A 78 7.77 -6.45 -1.90
CA ASP A 78 8.47 -5.64 -0.91
C ASP A 78 8.64 -4.19 -1.38
N ARG A 79 7.54 -3.58 -1.78
CA ARG A 79 7.54 -2.22 -2.30
C ARG A 79 6.15 -1.60 -2.27
N VAL A 80 6.12 -0.29 -2.40
CA VAL A 80 4.89 0.50 -2.47
C VAL A 80 4.77 1.06 -3.89
N THR A 81 3.61 0.91 -4.47
CA THR A 81 3.33 1.42 -5.81
C THR A 81 2.16 2.40 -5.76
N LEU A 82 2.30 3.53 -6.40
CA LEU A 82 1.22 4.50 -6.54
C LEU A 82 0.40 4.20 -7.79
N ALA A 83 -0.90 4.35 -7.64
CA ALA A 83 -1.82 4.22 -8.77
C ALA A 83 -1.73 5.42 -9.71
#